data_ad91e43bb52776404116defa439b3346
#
_entry.id   ad91e43bb52776404116defa439b3346
#
_cell.length_a   1.000
_cell.length_b   1.000
_cell.length_c   1.000
_cell.angle_alpha   90.00
_cell.angle_beta   90.00
_cell.angle_gamma   90.00
#
_symmetry.space_group_name_H-M   'P 1'
#
loop_
_entity.id
_entity.type
_entity.pdbx_description
1 polymer ?
#
loop_
_entity_poly.entity_id
_entity_poly.type
_entity_poly.pdbx_seq_one_letter_code
_entity_poly.pdbx_strand_id
1 'polypeptide(L)'
;MDTRGTARLLLRNGGEAALELTVEPWAQTQRIPPKQTWAVVTHLPAADGSWSGTLRGDEPFQVDHRPASVTVWVNGDCFHLSDRDGNLVDSADWHCPVQGSDF
;
A
#
# COMPACT_ATOMS: atom_id res chain seq x y z
N MET A 1 -17.28 -7.90 16.65
CA MET A 1 -16.32 -6.90 16.20
C MET A 1 -15.30 -7.53 15.24
N ASP A 2 -15.05 -6.84 14.19
CA ASP A 2 -14.08 -7.33 13.21
C ASP A 2 -12.67 -7.17 13.77
N THR A 3 -11.91 -8.27 13.78
CA THR A 3 -10.54 -8.26 14.27
C THR A 3 -9.53 -8.30 13.13
N ARG A 4 -9.97 -8.17 11.89
CA ARG A 4 -9.04 -8.14 10.79
C ARG A 4 -8.13 -6.93 10.90
N GLY A 5 -6.85 -7.18 10.73
CA GLY A 5 -5.88 -6.11 10.80
C GLY A 5 -5.89 -5.23 9.57
N THR A 6 -5.53 -3.98 9.78
CA THR A 6 -5.27 -3.03 8.71
C THR A 6 -3.84 -2.56 8.90
N ALA A 7 -3.06 -2.61 7.83
CA ALA A 7 -1.70 -2.10 7.85
C ALA A 7 -1.60 -0.89 6.96
N ARG A 8 -0.87 0.11 7.42
CA ARG A 8 -0.73 1.38 6.73
C ARG A 8 0.74 1.74 6.65
N LEU A 9 1.19 2.07 5.45
CA LEU A 9 2.57 2.47 5.19
C LEU A 9 2.55 3.90 4.66
N LEU A 10 3.29 4.79 5.31
CA LEU A 10 3.45 6.16 4.84
C LEU A 10 4.72 6.26 4.02
N LEU A 11 4.61 6.86 2.83
CA LEU A 11 5.72 7.09 1.92
C LEU A 11 5.85 8.59 1.70
N ARG A 12 6.98 9.14 2.11
CA ARG A 12 7.24 10.56 1.93
C ARG A 12 8.26 10.76 0.83
N ASN A 13 7.89 11.60 -0.15
CA ASN A 13 8.84 12.08 -1.12
C ASN A 13 9.46 13.39 -0.60
N GLY A 14 10.64 13.29 -0.02
CA GLY A 14 11.33 14.46 0.51
C GLY A 14 12.17 15.21 -0.51
N GLY A 15 12.21 14.76 -1.76
CA GLY A 15 13.04 15.35 -2.79
C GLY A 15 12.35 16.49 -3.53
N GLU A 16 13.03 16.96 -4.58
CA GLU A 16 12.57 18.08 -5.41
C GLU A 16 11.89 17.59 -6.69
N ALA A 17 11.99 16.31 -7.00
CA ALA A 17 11.36 15.71 -8.18
C ALA A 17 10.35 14.68 -7.75
N ALA A 18 9.44 14.31 -8.66
CA ALA A 18 8.48 13.26 -8.39
C ALA A 18 9.19 11.93 -8.12
N LEU A 19 8.65 11.15 -7.19
CA LEU A 19 9.15 9.83 -6.83
C LEU A 19 8.24 8.78 -7.46
N GLU A 20 8.82 7.91 -8.27
CA GLU A 20 8.03 6.84 -8.88
C GLU A 20 7.75 5.76 -7.85
N LEU A 21 6.48 5.44 -7.69
CA LEU A 21 6.02 4.40 -6.78
C LEU A 21 5.41 3.27 -7.59
N THR A 22 5.88 2.05 -7.36
CA THR A 22 5.27 0.85 -7.90
C THR A 22 4.74 0.00 -6.76
N VAL A 23 3.49 -0.44 -6.87
CA VAL A 23 2.86 -1.32 -5.89
C VAL A 23 2.73 -2.70 -6.51
N GLU A 24 3.39 -3.67 -5.89
CA GLU A 24 3.40 -5.05 -6.35
C GLU A 24 2.58 -5.91 -5.41
N PRO A 25 2.02 -7.00 -5.87
CA PRO A 25 2.25 -7.66 -7.15
C PRO A 25 1.40 -7.16 -8.33
N TRP A 26 0.70 -6.06 -8.17
CA TRP A 26 -0.22 -5.56 -9.21
C TRP A 26 0.47 -4.76 -10.30
N ALA A 27 1.73 -4.39 -10.10
CA ALA A 27 2.51 -3.57 -11.03
C ALA A 27 1.84 -2.22 -11.31
N GLN A 28 1.20 -1.64 -10.33
CA GLN A 28 0.58 -0.32 -10.45
C GLN A 28 1.61 0.74 -10.15
N THR A 29 1.79 1.68 -11.06
CA THR A 29 2.82 2.71 -10.93
C THR A 29 2.16 4.08 -10.87
N GLN A 30 2.57 4.87 -9.90
CA GLN A 30 2.12 6.24 -9.70
C GLN A 30 3.34 7.12 -9.38
N ARG A 31 3.14 8.42 -9.39
CA ARG A 31 4.20 9.37 -9.06
C ARG A 31 3.79 10.20 -7.87
N ILE A 32 4.59 10.15 -6.82
CA ILE A 32 4.37 10.98 -5.64
C ILE A 32 5.01 12.33 -5.89
N PRO A 33 4.25 13.43 -5.88
CA PRO A 33 4.82 14.75 -6.08
C PRO A 33 5.84 15.10 -5.01
N PRO A 34 6.75 16.04 -5.30
CA PRO A 34 7.73 16.47 -4.30
C PRO A 34 7.07 16.95 -3.01
N LYS A 35 7.69 16.63 -1.89
CA LYS A 35 7.30 17.10 -0.57
C LYS A 35 5.93 16.59 -0.11
N GLN A 36 5.43 15.52 -0.72
CA GLN A 36 4.16 14.92 -0.30
C GLN A 36 4.38 13.58 0.38
N THR A 37 3.46 13.24 1.27
CA THR A 37 3.40 11.94 1.91
C THR A 37 2.12 11.25 1.48
N TRP A 38 2.24 10.05 0.94
CA TRP A 38 1.11 9.23 0.53
C TRP A 38 1.03 8.00 1.42
N ALA A 39 -0.13 7.36 1.44
CA ALA A 39 -0.37 6.19 2.28
C ALA A 39 -0.76 4.99 1.42
N VAL A 40 -0.15 3.85 1.71
CA VAL A 40 -0.56 2.55 1.16
C VAL A 40 -1.19 1.78 2.29
N VAL A 41 -2.41 1.32 2.07
CA VAL A 41 -3.17 0.57 3.08
C VAL A 41 -3.50 -0.81 2.51
N THR A 42 -3.33 -1.84 3.32
CA THR A 42 -3.77 -3.18 2.98
C THR A 42 -4.51 -3.77 4.17
N HIS A 43 -5.32 -4.77 3.90
CA HIS A 43 -6.10 -5.44 4.92
C HIS A 43 -5.68 -6.89 5.02
N LEU A 44 -5.70 -7.40 6.24
CA LEU A 44 -5.36 -8.78 6.52
C LEU A 44 -6.40 -9.67 5.86
N PRO A 45 -6.01 -10.52 4.91
CA PRO A 45 -6.99 -11.24 4.09
C PRO A 45 -7.58 -12.45 4.78
N ALA A 46 -6.84 -13.07 5.68
CA ALA A 46 -7.25 -14.33 6.27
C ALA A 46 -7.87 -14.13 7.64
N ALA A 47 -8.89 -14.93 7.94
CA ALA A 47 -9.58 -14.87 9.23
C ALA A 47 -8.68 -15.30 10.39
N ASP A 48 -7.65 -16.09 10.12
CA ASP A 48 -6.72 -16.54 11.14
C ASP A 48 -5.63 -15.52 11.46
N GLY A 49 -5.65 -14.38 10.80
CA GLY A 49 -4.68 -13.32 11.07
C GLY A 49 -3.37 -13.43 10.29
N SER A 50 -3.31 -14.29 9.29
CA SER A 50 -2.08 -14.44 8.52
C SER A 50 -2.11 -13.59 7.25
N TRP A 51 -0.93 -13.18 6.79
CA TRP A 51 -0.76 -12.50 5.51
C TRP A 51 -0.50 -13.54 4.44
N SER A 52 -1.19 -13.44 3.30
CA SER A 52 -1.19 -14.49 2.31
C SER A 52 -0.67 -14.07 0.94
N GLY A 53 -0.03 -12.95 0.84
CA GLY A 53 0.52 -12.50 -0.44
C GLY A 53 1.77 -13.25 -0.85
N THR A 54 2.58 -12.60 -1.68
CA THR A 54 3.79 -13.21 -2.22
C THR A 54 5.00 -13.11 -1.29
N LEU A 55 4.89 -12.33 -0.22
CA LEU A 55 5.97 -12.14 0.73
C LEU A 55 5.99 -13.24 1.76
N ARG A 56 7.16 -13.52 2.27
CA ARG A 56 7.32 -14.49 3.35
C ARG A 56 7.12 -13.82 4.69
N GLY A 57 6.59 -14.59 5.65
CA GLY A 57 6.46 -14.14 7.02
C GLY A 57 5.24 -13.27 7.24
N ASP A 58 5.26 -12.52 8.31
CA ASP A 58 4.11 -11.79 8.81
C ASP A 58 4.17 -10.30 8.51
N GLU A 59 5.09 -9.89 7.67
CA GLU A 59 5.23 -8.48 7.34
C GLU A 59 4.17 -8.07 6.33
N PRO A 60 3.39 -7.02 6.58
CA PRO A 60 2.39 -6.57 5.61
C PRO A 60 2.99 -5.94 4.37
N PHE A 61 4.19 -5.37 4.48
CA PHE A 61 4.85 -4.69 3.38
C PHE A 61 6.33 -5.02 3.35
N GLN A 62 6.89 -4.99 2.14
CA GLN A 62 8.32 -4.94 1.93
C GLN A 62 8.60 -3.77 1.02
N VAL A 63 9.56 -2.94 1.36
CA VAL A 63 9.87 -1.72 0.62
C VAL A 63 11.27 -1.81 0.04
N ASP A 64 11.37 -1.54 -1.25
CA ASP A 64 12.63 -1.56 -1.96
C ASP A 64 12.90 -0.16 -2.50
N HIS A 65 13.91 0.49 -1.96
CA HIS A 65 14.23 1.89 -2.24
C HIS A 65 15.32 2.02 -3.28
N ARG A 66 15.11 2.93 -4.23
CA ARG A 66 16.12 3.34 -5.19
C ARG A 66 16.20 4.86 -5.21
N PRO A 67 17.20 5.45 -5.87
CA PRO A 67 17.34 6.92 -5.81
C PRO A 67 16.13 7.70 -6.32
N ALA A 68 15.45 7.22 -7.36
CA ALA A 68 14.34 7.94 -7.96
C ALA A 68 13.03 7.15 -7.93
N SER A 69 12.99 6.00 -7.25
CA SER A 69 11.81 5.15 -7.23
C SER A 69 11.74 4.34 -5.96
N VAL A 70 10.55 3.88 -5.66
CA VAL A 70 10.30 2.97 -4.55
C VAL A 70 9.31 1.92 -5.00
N THR A 71 9.57 0.67 -4.64
CA THR A 71 8.66 -0.43 -4.88
C THR A 71 8.14 -0.93 -3.55
N VAL A 72 6.83 -1.02 -3.43
CA VAL A 72 6.17 -1.54 -2.24
C VAL A 72 5.51 -2.86 -2.60
N TRP A 73 5.98 -3.92 -1.95
CA TRP A 73 5.38 -5.25 -2.06
C TRP A 73 4.35 -5.39 -0.96
N VAL A 74 3.10 -5.59 -1.34
CA VAL A 74 1.99 -5.71 -0.41
C VAL A 74 1.70 -7.18 -0.18
N ASN A 75 1.64 -7.59 1.07
CA ASN A 75 1.43 -9.00 1.43
C ASN A 75 -0.03 -9.35 1.64
N GLY A 76 -0.93 -8.40 1.49
CA GLY A 76 -2.37 -8.66 1.52
C GLY A 76 -2.93 -8.86 0.12
N ASP A 77 -4.24 -9.11 0.04
CA ASP A 77 -4.91 -9.33 -1.23
C ASP A 77 -5.44 -8.05 -1.86
N CYS A 78 -5.27 -6.92 -1.21
CA CYS A 78 -5.73 -5.63 -1.71
C CYS A 78 -4.77 -4.53 -1.32
N PHE A 79 -4.85 -3.41 -2.01
CA PHE A 79 -4.22 -2.19 -1.54
C PHE A 79 -5.10 -0.99 -1.88
N HIS A 80 -4.92 0.07 -1.12
CA HIS A 80 -5.56 1.36 -1.35
C HIS A 80 -4.49 2.42 -1.17
N LEU A 81 -4.29 3.21 -2.22
CA LEU A 81 -3.27 4.26 -2.22
C LEU A 81 -3.97 5.60 -2.15
N SER A 82 -3.66 6.39 -1.15
CA SER A 82 -4.23 7.71 -0.98
C SER A 82 -3.16 8.78 -0.92
N ASP A 83 -3.54 9.99 -1.32
CA ASP A 83 -2.64 11.13 -1.29
C ASP A 83 -2.66 11.78 0.11
N ARG A 84 -1.96 12.90 0.22
CA ARG A 84 -1.82 13.60 1.50
C ARG A 84 -3.15 14.11 2.06
N ASP A 85 -4.14 14.31 1.19
CA ASP A 85 -5.44 14.83 1.59
C ASP A 85 -6.45 13.70 1.85
N GLY A 86 -6.02 12.46 1.74
CA GLY A 86 -6.87 11.31 1.96
C GLY A 86 -7.67 10.89 0.74
N ASN A 87 -7.42 11.49 -0.43
CA ASN A 87 -8.11 11.11 -1.65
C ASN A 87 -7.53 9.83 -2.22
N LEU A 88 -8.39 8.93 -2.65
CA LEU A 88 -7.95 7.69 -3.26
C LEU A 88 -7.29 7.97 -4.61
N VAL A 89 -6.07 7.48 -4.77
CA VAL A 89 -5.29 7.62 -6.01
C VAL A 89 -5.39 6.35 -6.84
N ASP A 90 -5.28 5.20 -6.21
CA ASP A 90 -5.28 3.92 -6.90
C ASP A 90 -5.66 2.82 -5.93
N SER A 91 -6.12 1.71 -6.47
CA SER A 91 -6.45 0.58 -5.61
C SER A 91 -6.50 -0.71 -6.40
N ALA A 92 -6.36 -1.83 -5.70
CA ALA A 92 -6.66 -3.16 -6.20
C ALA A 92 -7.33 -3.89 -5.06
N ASP A 93 -8.61 -4.19 -5.22
CA ASP A 93 -9.42 -4.68 -4.11
C ASP A 93 -10.28 -5.89 -4.46
N TRP A 94 -9.76 -6.76 -5.34
CA TRP A 94 -10.51 -7.93 -5.79
C TRP A 94 -11.02 -8.81 -4.67
N HIS A 95 -10.26 -8.93 -3.62
CA HIS A 95 -10.59 -9.76 -2.47
C HIS A 95 -10.46 -9.00 -1.16
N CYS A 96 -10.70 -7.70 -1.22
CA CYS A 96 -10.57 -6.87 -0.03
C CYS A 96 -11.60 -7.27 1.01
N PRO A 97 -11.17 -7.61 2.24
CA PRO A 97 -12.10 -7.99 3.29
C PRO A 97 -12.87 -6.80 3.86
N VAL A 98 -12.43 -5.59 3.56
CA VAL A 98 -13.12 -4.37 3.98
C VAL A 98 -13.69 -3.70 2.76
N GLN A 99 -15.00 -3.54 2.72
CA GLN A 99 -15.66 -2.92 1.58
C GLN A 99 -16.09 -1.50 1.92
N GLY A 100 -16.30 -0.72 0.88
CA GLY A 100 -16.73 0.64 1.03
C GLY A 100 -15.56 1.60 1.11
N SER A 101 -15.75 2.71 1.78
CA SER A 101 -14.82 3.82 1.77
C SER A 101 -14.18 4.08 3.13
N ASP A 102 -13.97 3.05 3.92
CA ASP A 102 -13.46 3.19 5.28
C ASP A 102 -11.94 3.07 5.31
N PHE A 103 -11.26 3.69 4.39
CA PHE A 103 -9.81 3.60 4.31
C PHE A 103 -9.09 4.79 4.92
#